data_9c3da4dc546da00b27c7e308f0b8b118
#
_entry.id   9c3da4dc546da00b27c7e308f0b8b118
#
_cell.length_a   1.000
_cell.length_b   1.000
_cell.length_c   1.000
_cell.angle_alpha   90.00
_cell.angle_beta   90.00
_cell.angle_gamma   90.00
#
_symmetry.space_group_name_H-M   'P 1'
#
loop_
_entity.id
_entity.type
_entity.pdbx_description
1 polymer ?
#
loop_
_entity_poly.entity_id
_entity_poly.type
_entity_poly.pdbx_seq_one_letter_code
_entity_poly.pdbx_strand_id
1 'polypeptide(L)'
;MRKTRYVFPHVSLASVILFVVCGMSSQAKPALAATIAAPTGTVRVYVGTYTGHGSDGIYQFDLDLATGKPTKPELAGEAVNPSFVALHPSGKFLYSVSEVSGDDGKKAGAINAFAIDPATGKLRLLNQQSSRGQGPCHVSVDHAGKFALTTNYNSGSVAVLPIDADGSLSPASAFDQHAGSGPNPKRQEGPHAHSANMDPTNQFAIVCDLGLDKIFVYRLGTDGSLTPNDPPTVSVAPGAGPRHFTFHPNGKIAYVINEMGSTITAFNWDAAKGTLSEIQTISTLPDGMVMPGNTTAEVQLTPDGKYLYGSNRGHDTIAMFAVDPATGKLTSLGEVPSGGKTPRNFAIDPTGTWLVAAHQNSKNICIFHIDPATGKLEPTGDQVEVANPVCVKFYTPAK
;
A
#
# COMPACT_ATOMS: atom_id res chain seq x y z
N MET A 1 -14.07 -40.81 -86.71
CA MET A 1 -15.21 -41.75 -86.81
C MET A 1 -16.04 -41.70 -85.54
N ARG A 2 -17.36 -41.42 -85.74
CA ARG A 2 -18.51 -41.69 -84.85
C ARG A 2 -18.49 -41.08 -83.44
N LYS A 3 -19.52 -40.52 -82.94
CA LYS A 3 -20.87 -40.03 -83.34
C LYS A 3 -21.41 -39.21 -82.17
N THR A 4 -22.00 -38.10 -82.55
CA THR A 4 -22.85 -37.18 -81.75
C THR A 4 -24.04 -37.91 -81.10
N ARG A 5 -24.44 -37.53 -79.90
CA ARG A 5 -25.81 -37.50 -79.46
C ARG A 5 -26.08 -36.34 -78.53
N TYR A 6 -26.92 -35.51 -79.01
CA TYR A 6 -27.61 -34.39 -78.24
C TYR A 6 -28.77 -35.04 -77.49
N VAL A 7 -29.03 -34.57 -76.26
CA VAL A 7 -30.35 -34.65 -75.64
C VAL A 7 -30.58 -33.31 -74.93
N PHE A 8 -31.65 -32.65 -75.31
CA PHE A 8 -32.21 -31.41 -74.82
C PHE A 8 -33.24 -31.63 -73.70
N PRO A 9 -33.86 -30.62 -73.10
CA PRO A 9 -33.86 -30.36 -71.65
C PRO A 9 -35.28 -30.50 -71.06
N HIS A 10 -35.38 -30.56 -69.79
CA HIS A 10 -36.63 -30.27 -69.08
C HIS A 10 -36.48 -29.02 -68.24
N VAL A 11 -37.22 -28.02 -68.61
CA VAL A 11 -37.48 -26.80 -67.84
C VAL A 11 -38.45 -27.15 -66.74
N SER A 12 -38.03 -26.96 -65.49
CA SER A 12 -38.93 -27.00 -64.33
C SER A 12 -39.07 -25.61 -63.75
N LEU A 13 -40.28 -25.10 -63.74
CA LEU A 13 -40.70 -23.85 -63.18
C LEU A 13 -40.63 -23.96 -61.64
N ALA A 14 -39.71 -23.29 -61.00
CA ALA A 14 -39.70 -23.19 -59.55
C ALA A 14 -40.24 -21.79 -59.13
N SER A 15 -41.36 -21.84 -58.43
CA SER A 15 -42.03 -20.67 -57.84
C SER A 15 -41.13 -19.98 -56.81
N VAL A 16 -40.89 -18.67 -57.00
CA VAL A 16 -40.21 -17.82 -56.05
C VAL A 16 -41.23 -17.41 -55.00
N ILE A 17 -41.07 -17.91 -53.78
CA ILE A 17 -41.78 -17.42 -52.60
C ILE A 17 -40.91 -16.33 -51.97
N LEU A 18 -41.40 -15.11 -52.05
CA LEU A 18 -40.80 -13.91 -51.44
C LEU A 18 -41.15 -13.91 -49.94
N PHE A 19 -40.21 -14.27 -49.09
CA PHE A 19 -40.32 -14.04 -47.64
C PHE A 19 -39.94 -12.59 -47.31
N VAL A 20 -40.93 -11.79 -46.95
CA VAL A 20 -40.72 -10.47 -46.32
C VAL A 20 -40.33 -10.73 -44.88
N VAL A 21 -39.05 -10.64 -44.57
CA VAL A 21 -38.54 -10.64 -43.18
C VAL A 21 -38.77 -9.22 -42.62
N CYS A 22 -39.84 -9.09 -41.82
CA CYS A 22 -40.05 -7.89 -41.02
C CYS A 22 -39.02 -7.86 -39.91
N GLY A 23 -37.94 -7.08 -40.09
CA GLY A 23 -36.91 -6.86 -39.11
C GLY A 23 -37.46 -6.04 -37.92
N MET A 24 -37.87 -6.70 -36.84
CA MET A 24 -38.04 -6.06 -35.54
C MET A 24 -36.68 -5.72 -34.98
N SER A 25 -36.22 -4.47 -35.14
CA SER A 25 -35.07 -3.92 -34.40
C SER A 25 -35.51 -3.79 -32.94
N SER A 26 -35.09 -4.78 -32.12
CA SER A 26 -35.11 -4.69 -30.67
C SER A 26 -34.08 -3.64 -30.27
N GLN A 27 -34.52 -2.41 -30.00
CA GLN A 27 -33.70 -1.44 -29.29
C GLN A 27 -33.53 -1.96 -27.85
N ALA A 28 -32.35 -2.47 -27.54
CA ALA A 28 -31.97 -2.74 -26.17
C ALA A 28 -32.02 -1.40 -25.41
N LYS A 29 -32.92 -1.29 -24.42
CA LYS A 29 -32.89 -0.19 -23.45
C LYS A 29 -31.52 -0.19 -22.80
N PRO A 30 -30.85 0.99 -22.64
CA PRO A 30 -29.61 1.06 -21.87
C PRO A 30 -29.92 0.53 -20.46
N ALA A 31 -29.13 -0.46 -20.04
CA ALA A 31 -29.17 -0.93 -18.67
C ALA A 31 -28.92 0.28 -17.76
N LEU A 32 -29.87 0.57 -16.87
CA LEU A 32 -29.67 1.55 -15.81
C LEU A 32 -28.42 1.11 -15.05
N ALA A 33 -27.35 1.91 -15.08
CA ALA A 33 -26.21 1.72 -14.22
C ALA A 33 -26.75 1.71 -12.79
N ALA A 34 -26.55 0.59 -12.09
CA ALA A 34 -26.90 0.50 -10.69
C ALA A 34 -26.07 1.56 -9.97
N THR A 35 -26.71 2.58 -9.46
CA THR A 35 -26.09 3.57 -8.58
C THR A 35 -25.67 2.80 -7.34
N ILE A 36 -24.36 2.56 -7.20
CA ILE A 36 -23.79 2.06 -5.96
C ILE A 36 -24.13 3.12 -4.91
N ALA A 37 -24.89 2.75 -3.90
CA ALA A 37 -25.24 3.65 -2.81
C ALA A 37 -23.94 4.19 -2.21
N ALA A 38 -23.87 5.51 -1.98
CA ALA A 38 -22.73 6.12 -1.32
C ALA A 38 -22.51 5.44 0.04
N PRO A 39 -21.26 5.15 0.44
CA PRO A 39 -20.98 4.58 1.73
C PRO A 39 -21.51 5.51 2.82
N THR A 40 -22.09 4.94 3.87
CA THR A 40 -22.68 5.70 4.99
C THR A 40 -21.94 5.39 6.28
N GLY A 41 -21.96 6.36 7.21
CA GLY A 41 -21.33 6.25 8.51
C GLY A 41 -19.98 6.96 8.56
N THR A 42 -19.32 6.83 9.69
CA THR A 42 -17.99 7.40 9.93
C THR A 42 -16.95 6.29 10.09
N VAL A 43 -15.73 6.59 9.68
CA VAL A 43 -14.56 5.72 9.90
C VAL A 43 -13.50 6.50 10.66
N ARG A 44 -12.92 5.87 11.68
CA ARG A 44 -11.82 6.46 12.44
C ARG A 44 -10.50 6.34 11.70
N VAL A 45 -9.68 7.39 11.81
CA VAL A 45 -8.36 7.48 11.22
C VAL A 45 -7.34 7.72 12.34
N TYR A 46 -6.35 6.83 12.46
CA TYR A 46 -5.18 7.05 13.32
C TYR A 46 -4.05 7.67 12.51
N VAL A 47 -3.34 8.60 13.15
CA VAL A 47 -2.24 9.36 12.55
C VAL A 47 -0.97 9.18 13.38
N GLY A 48 0.02 8.54 12.79
CA GLY A 48 1.38 8.48 13.34
C GLY A 48 2.17 9.74 13.00
N THR A 49 3.02 10.19 13.91
CA THR A 49 3.75 11.45 13.79
C THR A 49 5.21 11.32 14.19
N TYR A 50 6.03 12.29 13.78
CA TYR A 50 7.26 12.60 14.51
C TYR A 50 6.94 13.56 15.64
N THR A 51 7.37 13.22 16.88
CA THR A 51 7.09 14.02 18.07
C THR A 51 8.02 15.24 18.20
N GLY A 52 7.65 16.16 19.06
CA GLY A 52 8.24 17.49 19.10
C GLY A 52 7.60 18.44 18.10
N HIS A 53 7.92 19.72 18.17
CA HIS A 53 7.38 20.75 17.29
C HIS A 53 5.84 20.81 17.21
N GLY A 54 5.16 20.41 18.31
CA GLY A 54 3.69 20.45 18.43
C GLY A 54 3.00 19.09 18.30
N SER A 55 3.74 17.97 18.26
CA SER A 55 3.17 16.63 18.36
C SER A 55 3.65 15.90 19.61
N ASP A 56 2.70 15.22 20.29
CA ASP A 56 2.92 14.45 21.51
C ASP A 56 2.75 12.93 21.32
N GLY A 57 2.37 12.49 20.10
CA GLY A 57 2.16 11.07 19.89
C GLY A 57 1.27 10.72 18.69
N ILE A 58 0.36 9.76 18.90
CA ILE A 58 -0.59 9.28 17.92
C ILE A 58 -1.88 10.08 18.03
N TYR A 59 -2.35 10.65 16.91
CA TYR A 59 -3.61 11.38 16.83
C TYR A 59 -4.70 10.53 16.19
N GLN A 60 -5.96 10.99 16.35
CA GLN A 60 -7.11 10.40 15.66
C GLN A 60 -8.10 11.49 15.24
N PHE A 61 -8.88 11.18 14.20
CA PHE A 61 -10.07 11.91 13.80
C PHE A 61 -11.05 10.94 13.11
N ASP A 62 -12.31 11.33 13.00
CA ASP A 62 -13.29 10.56 12.26
C ASP A 62 -13.54 11.19 10.88
N LEU A 63 -13.68 10.39 9.84
CA LEU A 63 -14.02 10.78 8.48
C LEU A 63 -15.44 10.32 8.17
N ASP A 64 -16.30 11.25 7.77
CA ASP A 64 -17.64 10.95 7.27
C ASP A 64 -17.54 10.34 5.86
N LEU A 65 -17.97 9.09 5.70
CA LEU A 65 -17.84 8.36 4.44
C LEU A 65 -18.77 8.86 3.33
N ALA A 66 -19.87 9.56 3.67
CA ALA A 66 -20.77 10.10 2.67
C ALA A 66 -20.28 11.41 2.07
N THR A 67 -19.53 12.20 2.84
CA THR A 67 -19.14 13.57 2.47
C THR A 67 -17.64 13.80 2.39
N GLY A 68 -16.81 12.90 2.94
CA GLY A 68 -15.36 13.09 3.07
C GLY A 68 -14.96 14.13 4.12
N LYS A 69 -15.89 14.61 4.94
CA LYS A 69 -15.59 15.62 5.95
C LYS A 69 -14.91 15.02 7.18
N PRO A 70 -13.73 15.52 7.57
CA PRO A 70 -13.06 15.11 8.79
C PRO A 70 -13.60 15.83 10.01
N THR A 71 -13.56 15.19 11.17
CA THR A 71 -13.71 15.87 12.46
C THR A 71 -12.39 16.54 12.87
N LYS A 72 -12.43 17.34 13.94
CA LYS A 72 -11.22 17.90 14.53
C LYS A 72 -10.34 16.79 15.11
N PRO A 73 -9.00 16.82 14.86
CA PRO A 73 -8.11 15.79 15.39
C PRO A 73 -7.92 15.96 16.91
N GLU A 74 -7.70 14.83 17.57
CA GLU A 74 -7.35 14.79 18.99
C GLU A 74 -6.23 13.79 19.25
N LEU A 75 -5.45 13.99 20.31
CA LEU A 75 -4.46 13.02 20.74
C LEU A 75 -5.15 11.72 21.17
N ALA A 76 -4.81 10.62 20.50
CA ALA A 76 -5.30 9.28 20.85
C ALA A 76 -4.44 8.64 21.96
N GLY A 77 -3.12 8.81 21.89
CA GLY A 77 -2.17 8.29 22.87
C GLY A 77 -0.79 8.91 22.74
N GLU A 78 -0.12 9.09 23.87
CA GLU A 78 1.26 9.58 23.91
C GLU A 78 2.24 8.49 23.47
N ALA A 79 3.23 8.86 22.67
CA ALA A 79 4.32 8.00 22.22
C ALA A 79 5.46 8.85 21.67
N VAL A 80 6.68 8.34 21.73
CA VAL A 80 7.86 9.02 21.16
C VAL A 80 8.07 8.56 19.72
N ASN A 81 8.02 9.49 18.78
CA ASN A 81 8.20 9.26 17.34
C ASN A 81 7.44 8.02 16.82
N PRO A 82 6.10 7.93 17.04
CA PRO A 82 5.28 6.86 16.48
C PRO A 82 5.07 7.08 14.98
N SER A 83 6.17 7.12 14.23
CA SER A 83 6.18 7.50 12.81
C SER A 83 5.47 6.50 11.90
N PHE A 84 5.25 5.26 12.37
CA PHE A 84 4.43 4.27 11.67
C PHE A 84 3.58 3.50 12.67
N VAL A 85 2.32 3.25 12.29
CA VAL A 85 1.36 2.49 13.10
C VAL A 85 0.73 1.36 12.30
N ALA A 86 0.39 0.27 13.00
CA ALA A 86 -0.33 -0.88 12.45
C ALA A 86 -1.49 -1.27 13.36
N LEU A 87 -2.61 -1.64 12.75
CA LEU A 87 -3.79 -2.12 13.47
C LEU A 87 -3.77 -3.65 13.53
N HIS A 88 -4.13 -4.19 14.68
CA HIS A 88 -4.34 -5.62 14.81
C HIS A 88 -5.61 -6.04 14.05
N PRO A 89 -5.65 -7.21 13.38
CA PRO A 89 -6.84 -7.67 12.63
C PRO A 89 -8.11 -7.76 13.48
N SER A 90 -7.99 -7.97 14.81
CA SER A 90 -9.15 -7.95 15.71
C SER A 90 -9.73 -6.56 15.96
N GLY A 91 -9.10 -5.49 15.52
CA GLY A 91 -9.50 -4.11 15.82
C GLY A 91 -9.37 -3.72 17.30
N LYS A 92 -8.77 -4.55 18.17
CA LYS A 92 -8.65 -4.27 19.60
C LYS A 92 -7.34 -3.59 19.99
N PHE A 93 -6.32 -3.70 19.13
CA PHE A 93 -4.97 -3.26 19.43
C PHE A 93 -4.37 -2.45 18.28
N LEU A 94 -3.46 -1.57 18.65
CA LEU A 94 -2.63 -0.79 17.72
C LEU A 94 -1.17 -0.93 18.16
N TYR A 95 -0.28 -1.07 17.19
CA TYR A 95 1.16 -1.08 17.40
C TYR A 95 1.79 0.13 16.73
N SER A 96 2.78 0.74 17.37
CA SER A 96 3.57 1.80 16.77
C SER A 96 5.05 1.54 16.91
N VAL A 97 5.83 1.99 15.95
CA VAL A 97 7.25 2.15 16.16
C VAL A 97 7.51 3.27 17.19
N SER A 98 8.67 3.22 17.84
CA SER A 98 9.31 4.36 18.48
C SER A 98 10.61 4.58 17.70
N GLU A 99 10.55 5.43 16.67
CA GLU A 99 11.63 5.66 15.71
C GLU A 99 12.73 6.50 16.36
N VAL A 100 13.55 5.85 17.16
CA VAL A 100 14.66 6.47 17.84
C VAL A 100 15.97 5.71 17.54
N SER A 101 17.07 6.45 17.55
CA SER A 101 18.42 5.92 17.47
C SER A 101 19.22 6.49 18.63
N GLY A 102 20.04 5.68 19.30
CA GLY A 102 20.94 6.15 20.33
C GLY A 102 22.17 6.80 19.71
N ASP A 103 22.61 7.91 20.26
CA ASP A 103 23.83 8.62 19.82
C ASP A 103 25.11 7.78 20.03
N ASP A 104 25.04 6.75 20.89
CA ASP A 104 26.13 5.86 21.23
C ASP A 104 26.04 4.46 20.59
N GLY A 105 25.07 4.26 19.67
CA GLY A 105 24.81 2.96 19.04
C GLY A 105 24.22 1.90 19.98
N LYS A 106 23.91 2.22 21.24
CA LYS A 106 23.48 1.28 22.27
C LYS A 106 21.98 1.26 22.51
N LYS A 107 21.24 2.30 22.08
CA LYS A 107 19.79 2.35 22.23
C LYS A 107 19.11 1.80 20.98
N ALA A 108 18.55 0.61 21.10
CA ALA A 108 17.64 0.10 20.11
C ALA A 108 16.35 0.93 20.13
N GLY A 109 15.72 1.09 18.95
CA GLY A 109 14.37 1.55 18.87
C GLY A 109 13.38 0.54 19.48
N ALA A 110 12.12 0.90 19.53
CA ALA A 110 11.11 0.08 20.19
C ALA A 110 9.83 -0.02 19.38
N ILE A 111 9.02 -1.02 19.73
CA ILE A 111 7.63 -1.17 19.29
C ILE A 111 6.74 -1.06 20.52
N ASN A 112 5.76 -0.17 20.44
CA ASN A 112 4.74 0.01 21.48
C ASN A 112 3.49 -0.79 21.11
N ALA A 113 2.88 -1.42 22.09
CA ALA A 113 1.58 -2.06 21.99
C ALA A 113 0.54 -1.24 22.77
N PHE A 114 -0.61 -0.97 22.15
CA PHE A 114 -1.71 -0.24 22.75
C PHE A 114 -3.01 -1.03 22.65
N ALA A 115 -3.82 -0.98 23.72
CA ALA A 115 -5.23 -1.33 23.65
C ALA A 115 -6.04 -0.13 23.15
N ILE A 116 -6.98 -0.36 22.24
CA ILE A 116 -7.91 0.63 21.72
C ILE A 116 -9.18 0.59 22.56
N ASP A 117 -9.58 1.74 23.10
CA ASP A 117 -10.92 1.88 23.67
C ASP A 117 -11.94 1.96 22.53
N PRO A 118 -12.87 1.00 22.40
CA PRO A 118 -13.74 0.93 21.24
C PRO A 118 -14.75 2.08 21.15
N ALA A 119 -15.07 2.73 22.25
CA ALA A 119 -16.04 3.82 22.30
C ALA A 119 -15.38 5.16 21.91
N THR A 120 -14.17 5.41 22.40
CA THR A 120 -13.50 6.69 22.26
C THR A 120 -12.33 6.68 21.26
N GLY A 121 -11.79 5.50 20.94
CA GLY A 121 -10.57 5.33 20.14
C GLY A 121 -9.29 5.69 20.88
N LYS A 122 -9.37 6.08 22.16
CA LYS A 122 -8.18 6.37 22.95
C LYS A 122 -7.30 5.13 23.10
N LEU A 123 -6.00 5.38 23.16
CA LEU A 123 -4.98 4.34 23.24
C LEU A 123 -4.42 4.25 24.65
N ARG A 124 -4.44 3.05 25.20
CA ARG A 124 -3.80 2.74 26.48
C ARG A 124 -2.58 1.86 26.24
N LEU A 125 -1.41 2.34 26.60
CA LEU A 125 -0.17 1.58 26.47
C LEU A 125 -0.27 0.28 27.27
N LEU A 126 0.01 -0.85 26.61
CA LEU A 126 0.12 -2.18 27.21
C LEU A 126 1.56 -2.43 27.66
N ASN A 127 2.47 -2.40 26.69
CA ASN A 127 3.90 -2.51 26.94
C ASN A 127 4.71 -1.96 25.75
N GLN A 128 6.03 -2.03 25.91
CA GLN A 128 6.99 -1.69 24.87
C GLN A 128 8.07 -2.79 24.82
N GLN A 129 8.46 -3.17 23.60
CA GLN A 129 9.53 -4.13 23.35
C GLN A 129 10.60 -3.56 22.42
N SER A 130 11.84 -3.99 22.58
CA SER A 130 12.95 -3.60 21.70
C SER A 130 12.72 -4.10 20.27
N SER A 131 12.91 -3.24 19.26
CA SER A 131 12.99 -3.62 17.84
C SER A 131 14.30 -4.35 17.49
N ARG A 132 15.24 -4.47 18.42
CA ARG A 132 16.59 -5.03 18.29
C ARG A 132 17.50 -4.28 17.31
N GLY A 133 17.03 -3.16 16.73
CA GLY A 133 17.79 -2.34 15.80
C GLY A 133 17.57 -0.85 16.07
N GLN A 134 18.09 -0.01 15.19
CA GLN A 134 18.00 1.45 15.30
C GLN A 134 17.11 2.05 14.23
N GLY A 135 16.33 3.06 14.60
CA GLY A 135 15.41 3.75 13.70
C GLY A 135 14.34 2.83 13.11
N PRO A 136 13.52 2.13 13.96
CA PRO A 136 12.41 1.35 13.44
C PRO A 136 11.42 2.29 12.74
N CYS A 137 11.24 2.11 11.43
CA CYS A 137 10.45 3.00 10.58
C CYS A 137 9.15 2.39 10.05
N HIS A 138 8.94 1.10 10.27
CA HIS A 138 7.76 0.38 9.82
C HIS A 138 7.41 -0.74 10.79
N VAL A 139 6.11 -0.92 11.02
CA VAL A 139 5.54 -2.08 11.72
C VAL A 139 4.32 -2.58 10.96
N SER A 140 4.19 -3.90 10.86
CA SER A 140 2.98 -4.56 10.35
C SER A 140 2.59 -5.69 11.29
N VAL A 141 1.36 -6.18 11.14
CA VAL A 141 0.85 -7.35 11.88
C VAL A 141 0.50 -8.42 10.88
N ASP A 142 0.83 -9.66 11.17
CA ASP A 142 0.44 -10.79 10.35
C ASP A 142 -1.09 -10.95 10.31
N HIS A 143 -1.63 -11.60 9.28
CA HIS A 143 -3.09 -11.69 9.10
C HIS A 143 -3.80 -12.49 10.22
N ALA A 144 -3.06 -13.35 10.92
CA ALA A 144 -3.59 -14.09 12.06
C ALA A 144 -3.54 -13.31 13.39
N GLY A 145 -2.89 -12.14 13.42
CA GLY A 145 -2.71 -11.30 14.60
C GLY A 145 -1.77 -11.91 15.65
N LYS A 146 -0.84 -12.76 15.25
CA LYS A 146 0.08 -13.45 16.16
C LYS A 146 1.45 -12.82 16.23
N PHE A 147 1.85 -12.07 15.23
CA PHE A 147 3.18 -11.51 15.11
C PHE A 147 3.15 -10.07 14.61
N ALA A 148 3.95 -9.22 15.23
CA ALA A 148 4.33 -7.92 14.71
C ALA A 148 5.69 -8.03 14.02
N LEU A 149 5.80 -7.54 12.78
CA LEU A 149 7.05 -7.45 12.03
C LEU A 149 7.50 -6.00 12.01
N THR A 150 8.78 -5.73 12.25
CA THR A 150 9.32 -4.37 12.20
C THR A 150 10.63 -4.33 11.44
N THR A 151 10.87 -3.22 10.73
CA THR A 151 12.13 -2.94 10.05
C THR A 151 12.80 -1.74 10.67
N ASN A 152 14.11 -1.84 10.84
CA ASN A 152 14.97 -0.82 11.42
C ASN A 152 15.81 -0.17 10.30
N TYR A 153 15.49 1.07 9.94
CA TYR A 153 16.13 1.76 8.83
C TYR A 153 17.61 2.00 9.05
N ASN A 154 17.97 2.56 10.22
CA ASN A 154 19.35 2.99 10.46
C ASN A 154 20.31 1.81 10.65
N SER A 155 19.84 0.67 11.12
CA SER A 155 20.66 -0.54 11.26
C SER A 155 20.49 -1.55 10.13
N GLY A 156 19.47 -1.39 9.26
CA GLY A 156 19.20 -2.29 8.14
C GLY A 156 18.86 -3.70 8.59
N SER A 157 17.85 -3.85 9.45
CA SER A 157 17.48 -5.15 10.02
C SER A 157 15.96 -5.32 10.11
N VAL A 158 15.52 -6.56 10.26
CA VAL A 158 14.12 -6.94 10.49
C VAL A 158 13.99 -7.76 11.77
N ALA A 159 12.90 -7.56 12.50
CA ALA A 159 12.57 -8.35 13.68
C ALA A 159 11.10 -8.79 13.67
N VAL A 160 10.83 -9.92 14.34
CA VAL A 160 9.49 -10.46 14.56
C VAL A 160 9.24 -10.52 16.06
N LEU A 161 8.13 -9.96 16.50
CA LEU A 161 7.73 -9.94 17.92
C LEU A 161 6.39 -10.68 18.06
N PRO A 162 6.31 -11.74 18.89
CA PRO A 162 5.04 -12.39 19.18
C PRO A 162 4.06 -11.44 19.87
N ILE A 163 2.79 -11.56 19.49
CA ILE A 163 1.66 -10.84 20.10
C ILE A 163 0.95 -11.81 21.05
N ASP A 164 0.86 -11.44 22.31
CA ASP A 164 0.18 -12.20 23.35
C ASP A 164 -1.36 -12.02 23.27
N ALA A 165 -2.11 -12.87 23.92
CA ALA A 165 -3.57 -12.88 23.85
C ALA A 165 -4.23 -11.57 24.34
N ASP A 166 -3.56 -10.83 25.21
CA ASP A 166 -3.99 -9.52 25.72
C ASP A 166 -3.55 -8.34 24.83
N GLY A 167 -2.86 -8.63 23.72
CA GLY A 167 -2.34 -7.66 22.75
C GLY A 167 -0.97 -7.10 23.09
N SER A 168 -0.38 -7.48 24.23
CA SER A 168 0.99 -7.09 24.56
C SER A 168 2.00 -7.81 23.66
N LEU A 169 3.23 -7.26 23.56
CA LEU A 169 4.30 -7.84 22.79
C LEU A 169 5.25 -8.63 23.70
N SER A 170 5.59 -9.84 23.28
CA SER A 170 6.73 -10.59 23.82
C SER A 170 8.04 -10.12 23.18
N PRO A 171 9.21 -10.41 23.82
CA PRO A 171 10.51 -10.16 23.19
C PRO A 171 10.62 -10.80 21.81
N ALA A 172 11.39 -10.17 20.92
CA ALA A 172 11.53 -10.64 19.53
C ALA A 172 11.95 -12.12 19.47
N SER A 173 11.15 -12.91 18.73
CA SER A 173 11.38 -14.32 18.44
C SER A 173 12.37 -14.54 17.30
N ALA A 174 12.46 -13.58 16.37
CA ALA A 174 13.40 -13.60 15.27
C ALA A 174 13.99 -12.22 14.99
N PHE A 175 15.19 -12.24 14.43
CA PHE A 175 15.93 -11.05 14.01
C PHE A 175 16.88 -11.44 12.88
N ASP A 176 16.90 -10.65 11.81
CA ASP A 176 17.90 -10.78 10.75
C ASP A 176 18.55 -9.43 10.46
N GLN A 177 19.88 -9.42 10.39
CA GLN A 177 20.72 -8.27 10.06
C GLN A 177 21.11 -8.39 8.60
N HIS A 178 20.62 -7.48 7.75
CA HIS A 178 21.05 -7.42 6.36
C HIS A 178 22.51 -6.96 6.26
N ALA A 179 23.17 -7.31 5.14
CA ALA A 179 24.56 -6.96 4.89
C ALA A 179 24.79 -6.61 3.42
N GLY A 180 25.71 -5.67 3.19
CA GLY A 180 26.05 -5.18 1.87
C GLY A 180 25.87 -3.68 1.73
N SER A 181 25.89 -3.18 0.49
CA SER A 181 25.69 -1.77 0.13
C SER A 181 25.16 -1.67 -1.30
N GLY A 182 24.59 -0.53 -1.64
CA GLY A 182 24.16 -0.18 -3.00
C GLY A 182 25.10 0.83 -3.67
N PRO A 183 24.73 1.28 -4.88
CA PRO A 183 25.61 2.16 -5.67
C PRO A 183 25.64 3.63 -5.20
N ASN A 184 24.68 4.07 -4.37
CA ASN A 184 24.63 5.43 -3.88
C ASN A 184 25.37 5.57 -2.55
N PRO A 185 26.59 6.19 -2.53
CA PRO A 185 27.43 6.21 -1.33
C PRO A 185 26.89 7.09 -0.20
N LYS A 186 25.83 7.87 -0.43
CA LYS A 186 25.20 8.75 0.58
C LYS A 186 23.92 8.17 1.16
N ARG A 187 23.30 7.21 0.48
CA ARG A 187 22.00 6.68 0.84
C ARG A 187 21.97 5.15 0.87
N GLN A 188 23.05 4.49 0.44
CA GLN A 188 23.18 3.05 0.33
C GLN A 188 24.58 2.59 0.78
N GLU A 189 25.19 3.31 1.73
CA GLU A 189 26.45 2.94 2.36
C GLU A 189 26.35 1.64 3.15
N GLY A 190 25.14 1.25 3.51
CA GLY A 190 24.77 0.03 4.20
C GLY A 190 23.31 -0.36 3.92
N PRO A 191 22.82 -1.42 4.56
CA PRO A 191 21.43 -1.82 4.46
C PRO A 191 20.51 -0.82 5.19
N HIS A 192 19.32 -0.59 4.63
CA HIS A 192 18.26 0.27 5.14
C HIS A 192 16.91 -0.39 4.95
N ALA A 193 16.60 -1.40 5.78
CA ALA A 193 15.32 -2.09 5.75
C ALA A 193 14.18 -1.12 6.06
N HIS A 194 13.23 -0.96 5.12
CA HIS A 194 12.24 0.12 5.20
C HIS A 194 10.80 -0.35 5.44
N SER A 195 10.42 -1.51 4.93
CA SER A 195 9.09 -2.08 5.20
C SER A 195 9.13 -3.59 5.27
N ALA A 196 8.25 -4.17 6.08
CA ALA A 196 7.97 -5.61 6.15
C ALA A 196 6.47 -5.83 5.99
N ASN A 197 6.05 -6.70 5.06
CA ASN A 197 4.66 -6.97 4.76
C ASN A 197 4.44 -8.47 4.64
N MET A 198 3.33 -8.98 5.17
CA MET A 198 2.94 -10.37 4.95
C MET A 198 2.30 -10.55 3.58
N ASP A 199 2.58 -11.68 2.95
CA ASP A 199 1.88 -12.09 1.74
C ASP A 199 0.42 -12.49 2.05
N PRO A 200 -0.49 -12.51 1.06
CA PRO A 200 -1.90 -12.83 1.28
C PRO A 200 -2.15 -14.21 1.89
N THR A 201 -1.20 -15.15 1.77
CA THR A 201 -1.31 -16.49 2.38
C THR A 201 -0.83 -16.56 3.82
N ASN A 202 -0.27 -15.48 4.33
CA ASN A 202 0.34 -15.37 5.67
C ASN A 202 1.53 -16.33 5.89
N GLN A 203 2.22 -16.70 4.80
CA GLN A 203 3.36 -17.62 4.87
C GLN A 203 4.71 -16.93 4.66
N PHE A 204 4.71 -15.81 3.91
CA PHE A 204 5.92 -15.12 3.54
C PHE A 204 5.92 -13.67 4.02
N ALA A 205 7.03 -13.26 4.62
CA ALA A 205 7.31 -11.86 4.91
C ALA A 205 8.18 -11.26 3.81
N ILE A 206 7.73 -10.15 3.23
CA ILE A 206 8.39 -9.41 2.17
C ILE A 206 9.02 -8.17 2.80
N VAL A 207 10.33 -8.05 2.75
CA VAL A 207 11.09 -6.95 3.37
C VAL A 207 11.82 -6.15 2.30
N CYS A 208 11.46 -4.88 2.14
CA CYS A 208 12.16 -3.96 1.24
C CYS A 208 13.38 -3.37 1.93
N ASP A 209 14.55 -3.50 1.31
CA ASP A 209 15.78 -2.86 1.77
C ASP A 209 16.27 -1.83 0.75
N LEU A 210 16.07 -0.56 1.11
CA LEU A 210 16.42 0.59 0.28
C LEU A 210 17.93 0.67 0.03
N GLY A 211 18.73 0.34 1.05
CA GLY A 211 20.18 0.44 0.99
C GLY A 211 20.82 -0.59 0.08
N LEU A 212 20.13 -1.69 -0.19
CA LEU A 212 20.67 -2.81 -0.97
C LEU A 212 20.05 -2.95 -2.36
N ASP A 213 19.05 -2.14 -2.72
CA ASP A 213 18.22 -2.34 -3.92
C ASP A 213 17.58 -3.74 -3.98
N LYS A 214 17.19 -4.29 -2.81
CA LYS A 214 16.68 -5.65 -2.70
C LYS A 214 15.35 -5.71 -1.97
N ILE A 215 14.57 -6.68 -2.38
CA ILE A 215 13.37 -7.15 -1.68
C ILE A 215 13.70 -8.55 -1.17
N PHE A 216 13.77 -8.70 0.15
CA PHE A 216 14.00 -9.99 0.81
C PHE A 216 12.68 -10.73 0.97
N VAL A 217 12.72 -12.04 0.84
CA VAL A 217 11.59 -12.93 1.08
C VAL A 217 11.98 -13.93 2.16
N TYR A 218 11.16 -13.98 3.21
CA TYR A 218 11.34 -14.91 4.31
C TYR A 218 10.09 -15.77 4.47
N ARG A 219 10.28 -16.99 4.96
CA ARG A 219 9.18 -17.80 5.51
C ARG A 219 8.99 -17.45 6.97
N LEU A 220 7.75 -17.13 7.36
CA LEU A 220 7.37 -16.91 8.74
C LEU A 220 6.87 -18.23 9.34
N GLY A 221 7.60 -18.75 10.34
CA GLY A 221 7.20 -19.95 11.07
C GLY A 221 6.05 -19.67 12.04
N THR A 222 5.32 -20.72 12.42
CA THR A 222 4.23 -20.64 13.40
C THR A 222 4.71 -20.32 14.82
N ASP A 223 6.00 -20.42 15.06
CA ASP A 223 6.72 -20.06 16.28
C ASP A 223 7.34 -18.64 16.21
N GLY A 224 7.09 -17.91 15.12
CA GLY A 224 7.67 -16.58 14.86
C GLY A 224 9.11 -16.62 14.37
N SER A 225 9.62 -17.77 13.95
CA SER A 225 10.91 -17.86 13.27
C SER A 225 10.86 -17.22 11.89
N LEU A 226 11.98 -16.64 11.46
CA LEU A 226 12.11 -15.98 10.14
C LEU A 226 13.25 -16.69 9.39
N THR A 227 12.90 -17.40 8.32
CA THR A 227 13.85 -18.18 7.52
C THR A 227 13.94 -17.63 6.11
N PRO A 228 15.12 -17.29 5.59
CA PRO A 228 15.26 -16.85 4.19
C PRO A 228 14.64 -17.87 3.24
N ASN A 229 13.90 -17.37 2.24
CA ASN A 229 13.35 -18.20 1.17
C ASN A 229 14.43 -18.62 0.17
N ASP A 230 14.09 -19.43 -0.81
CA ASP A 230 14.96 -19.78 -1.94
C ASP A 230 14.25 -19.47 -3.27
N PRO A 231 14.72 -18.47 -4.03
CA PRO A 231 15.78 -17.51 -3.72
C PRO A 231 15.41 -16.55 -2.58
N PRO A 232 16.38 -16.06 -1.79
CA PRO A 232 16.12 -15.21 -0.62
C PRO A 232 15.80 -13.76 -0.97
N THR A 233 16.15 -13.30 -2.18
CA THR A 233 15.97 -11.90 -2.60
C THR A 233 15.64 -11.77 -4.08
N VAL A 234 14.97 -10.68 -4.43
CA VAL A 234 14.91 -10.14 -5.79
C VAL A 234 15.44 -8.71 -5.77
N SER A 235 16.14 -8.30 -6.84
CA SER A 235 16.69 -6.94 -6.96
C SER A 235 15.76 -6.06 -7.79
N VAL A 236 15.74 -4.76 -7.45
CA VAL A 236 15.26 -3.70 -8.34
C VAL A 236 16.43 -3.06 -9.08
N ALA A 237 16.18 -2.06 -9.92
CA ALA A 237 17.23 -1.34 -10.63
C ALA A 237 18.26 -0.73 -9.64
N PRO A 238 19.56 -0.75 -9.97
CA PRO A 238 20.60 -0.17 -9.12
C PRO A 238 20.34 1.30 -8.79
N GLY A 239 20.39 1.66 -7.50
CA GLY A 239 20.11 3.01 -7.02
C GLY A 239 18.61 3.35 -6.91
N ALA A 240 17.71 2.41 -7.16
CA ALA A 240 16.27 2.65 -7.10
C ALA A 240 15.74 2.77 -5.67
N GLY A 241 16.24 1.96 -4.73
CA GLY A 241 15.88 1.98 -3.32
C GLY A 241 14.43 1.58 -3.04
N PRO A 242 14.10 0.28 -3.00
CA PRO A 242 12.75 -0.18 -2.71
C PRO A 242 12.35 0.19 -1.28
N ARG A 243 11.14 0.75 -1.11
CA ARG A 243 10.70 1.36 0.14
C ARG A 243 9.47 0.70 0.74
N HIS A 244 8.32 0.92 0.14
CA HIS A 244 7.04 0.33 0.54
C HIS A 244 6.54 -0.63 -0.52
N PHE A 245 5.74 -1.60 -0.10
CA PHE A 245 5.29 -2.72 -0.90
C PHE A 245 3.81 -2.98 -0.67
N THR A 246 3.08 -3.34 -1.72
CA THR A 246 1.67 -3.71 -1.60
C THR A 246 1.33 -4.88 -2.52
N PHE A 247 0.48 -5.79 -2.05
CA PHE A 247 -0.09 -6.86 -2.87
C PHE A 247 -1.38 -6.41 -3.53
N HIS A 248 -1.56 -6.82 -4.77
CA HIS A 248 -2.86 -6.73 -5.43
C HIS A 248 -3.86 -7.68 -4.75
N PRO A 249 -5.16 -7.32 -4.61
CA PRO A 249 -6.17 -8.16 -3.96
C PRO A 249 -6.33 -9.57 -4.56
N ASN A 250 -5.92 -9.77 -5.84
CA ASN A 250 -5.94 -11.11 -6.47
C ASN A 250 -4.87 -12.08 -5.92
N GLY A 251 -3.94 -11.60 -5.08
CA GLY A 251 -2.88 -12.40 -4.49
C GLY A 251 -1.81 -12.93 -5.46
N LYS A 252 -1.75 -12.42 -6.70
CA LYS A 252 -0.82 -12.88 -7.76
C LYS A 252 0.13 -11.81 -8.26
N ILE A 253 -0.11 -10.57 -7.89
CA ILE A 253 0.65 -9.39 -8.34
C ILE A 253 1.03 -8.58 -7.11
N ALA A 254 2.19 -7.94 -7.18
CA ALA A 254 2.67 -7.05 -6.15
C ALA A 254 3.36 -5.82 -6.76
N TYR A 255 3.43 -4.75 -5.98
CA TYR A 255 4.05 -3.50 -6.38
C TYR A 255 4.97 -2.98 -5.29
N VAL A 256 6.13 -2.49 -5.69
CA VAL A 256 7.07 -1.79 -4.82
C VAL A 256 7.28 -0.38 -5.33
N ILE A 257 7.27 0.59 -4.42
CA ILE A 257 7.67 1.96 -4.75
C ILE A 257 9.15 2.15 -4.40
N ASN A 258 9.90 2.70 -5.36
CA ASN A 258 11.35 2.87 -5.25
C ASN A 258 11.65 4.32 -4.89
N GLU A 259 12.13 4.55 -3.66
CA GLU A 259 12.28 5.89 -3.08
C GLU A 259 13.16 6.80 -3.92
N MET A 260 14.36 6.34 -4.27
CA MET A 260 15.36 7.16 -4.95
C MET A 260 15.18 7.16 -6.46
N GLY A 261 14.61 6.07 -7.01
CA GLY A 261 14.34 5.93 -8.44
C GLY A 261 13.13 6.72 -8.93
N SER A 262 12.26 7.19 -8.03
CA SER A 262 10.96 7.81 -8.37
C SER A 262 10.15 6.94 -9.34
N THR A 263 10.08 5.63 -9.04
CA THR A 263 9.42 4.62 -9.87
C THR A 263 8.59 3.66 -9.03
N ILE A 264 7.70 2.95 -9.71
CA ILE A 264 7.02 1.77 -9.17
C ILE A 264 7.39 0.57 -10.03
N THR A 265 7.78 -0.54 -9.39
CA THR A 265 8.03 -1.81 -10.06
C THR A 265 6.91 -2.79 -9.73
N ALA A 266 6.30 -3.36 -10.78
CA ALA A 266 5.28 -4.39 -10.69
C ALA A 266 5.92 -5.78 -10.82
N PHE A 267 5.42 -6.74 -10.03
CA PHE A 267 5.91 -8.13 -10.01
C PHE A 267 4.75 -9.12 -10.10
N ASN A 268 4.97 -10.26 -10.78
CA ASN A 268 4.20 -11.46 -10.52
C ASN A 268 4.65 -12.05 -9.18
N TRP A 269 3.69 -12.53 -8.39
CA TRP A 269 3.90 -13.25 -7.15
C TRP A 269 3.50 -14.71 -7.29
N ASP A 270 4.44 -15.63 -7.04
CA ASP A 270 4.16 -17.07 -6.91
C ASP A 270 4.04 -17.41 -5.42
N ALA A 271 2.81 -17.47 -4.91
CA ALA A 271 2.53 -17.72 -3.49
C ALA A 271 2.93 -19.14 -3.04
N ALA A 272 3.09 -20.11 -3.98
CA ALA A 272 3.52 -21.46 -3.63
C ALA A 272 5.03 -21.52 -3.36
N LYS A 273 5.80 -20.69 -4.07
CA LYS A 273 7.26 -20.65 -3.96
C LYS A 273 7.78 -19.48 -3.14
N GLY A 274 6.98 -18.42 -2.96
CA GLY A 274 7.43 -17.18 -2.38
C GLY A 274 8.39 -16.41 -3.31
N THR A 275 8.10 -16.35 -4.61
CA THR A 275 8.99 -15.72 -5.57
C THR A 275 8.35 -14.57 -6.32
N LEU A 276 9.15 -13.53 -6.60
CA LEU A 276 8.79 -12.35 -7.38
C LEU A 276 9.47 -12.39 -8.74
N SER A 277 8.74 -12.06 -9.81
CA SER A 277 9.31 -11.84 -11.15
C SER A 277 8.80 -10.51 -11.73
N GLU A 278 9.73 -9.65 -12.17
CA GLU A 278 9.40 -8.32 -12.65
C GLU A 278 8.48 -8.37 -13.90
N ILE A 279 7.47 -7.48 -13.90
CA ILE A 279 6.55 -7.24 -15.02
C ILE A 279 6.93 -5.93 -15.72
N GLN A 280 7.13 -4.86 -14.92
CA GLN A 280 7.28 -3.50 -15.43
C GLN A 280 7.89 -2.60 -14.35
N THR A 281 8.67 -1.63 -14.78
CA THR A 281 9.01 -0.45 -13.96
C THR A 281 8.51 0.81 -14.66
N ILE A 282 7.80 1.69 -13.94
CA ILE A 282 7.18 2.91 -14.46
C ILE A 282 7.49 4.11 -13.56
N SER A 283 7.67 5.30 -14.16
CA SER A 283 7.91 6.56 -13.43
C SER A 283 6.67 7.00 -12.63
N THR A 284 6.90 7.62 -11.47
CA THR A 284 5.89 8.35 -10.69
C THR A 284 5.85 9.85 -11.02
N LEU A 285 6.75 10.31 -11.85
CA LEU A 285 6.83 11.69 -12.36
C LEU A 285 6.28 11.76 -13.78
N PRO A 286 5.87 12.94 -14.25
CA PRO A 286 5.44 13.16 -15.63
C PRO A 286 6.44 12.60 -16.64
N ASP A 287 5.94 12.18 -17.81
CA ASP A 287 6.75 11.60 -18.87
C ASP A 287 7.95 12.49 -19.24
N GLY A 288 9.13 11.89 -19.22
CA GLY A 288 10.39 12.58 -19.52
C GLY A 288 10.90 13.53 -18.43
N MET A 289 10.17 13.69 -17.32
CA MET A 289 10.64 14.53 -16.22
C MET A 289 11.70 13.79 -15.38
N VAL A 290 12.83 14.46 -15.18
CA VAL A 290 13.83 14.09 -14.19
C VAL A 290 13.90 15.20 -13.16
N MET A 291 13.61 14.89 -11.90
CA MET A 291 13.62 15.89 -10.82
C MET A 291 14.63 15.47 -9.74
N PRO A 292 15.86 15.97 -9.78
CA PRO A 292 16.85 15.72 -8.75
C PRO A 292 16.33 16.13 -7.37
N GLY A 293 16.45 15.23 -6.39
CA GLY A 293 15.96 15.45 -5.03
C GLY A 293 14.50 15.04 -4.81
N ASN A 294 13.74 14.68 -5.86
CA ASN A 294 12.47 14.00 -5.66
C ASN A 294 12.71 12.60 -5.09
N THR A 295 11.85 12.19 -4.17
CA THR A 295 11.84 10.83 -3.60
C THR A 295 10.40 10.38 -3.46
N THR A 296 10.14 9.10 -3.67
CA THR A 296 8.81 8.56 -3.40
C THR A 296 8.64 8.11 -1.96
N ALA A 297 7.42 7.80 -1.54
CA ALA A 297 7.19 7.31 -0.18
C ALA A 297 6.18 6.17 -0.08
N GLU A 298 4.89 6.42 -0.28
CA GLU A 298 3.83 5.45 -0.09
C GLU A 298 3.31 4.90 -1.41
N VAL A 299 2.83 3.66 -1.39
CA VAL A 299 2.15 3.00 -2.51
C VAL A 299 0.97 2.19 -1.99
N GLN A 300 -0.23 2.44 -2.53
CA GLN A 300 -1.44 1.69 -2.20
C GLN A 300 -2.34 1.48 -3.40
N LEU A 301 -3.09 0.38 -3.36
CA LEU A 301 -4.15 0.04 -4.32
C LEU A 301 -5.52 0.37 -3.74
N THR A 302 -6.47 0.69 -4.61
CA THR A 302 -7.89 0.61 -4.24
C THR A 302 -8.26 -0.80 -3.80
N PRO A 303 -9.25 -0.98 -2.90
CA PRO A 303 -9.66 -2.32 -2.43
C PRO A 303 -10.10 -3.27 -3.55
N ASP A 304 -10.59 -2.75 -4.67
CA ASP A 304 -10.97 -3.52 -5.86
C ASP A 304 -9.80 -3.82 -6.81
N GLY A 305 -8.62 -3.26 -6.53
CA GLY A 305 -7.39 -3.45 -7.30
C GLY A 305 -7.31 -2.73 -8.63
N LYS A 306 -8.28 -1.86 -8.98
CA LYS A 306 -8.30 -1.21 -10.30
C LYS A 306 -7.30 -0.06 -10.44
N TYR A 307 -6.99 0.62 -9.33
CA TYR A 307 -6.14 1.79 -9.34
C TYR A 307 -5.04 1.69 -8.28
N LEU A 308 -3.89 2.22 -8.61
CA LEU A 308 -2.73 2.29 -7.74
C LEU A 308 -2.25 3.74 -7.66
N TYR A 309 -1.84 4.15 -6.47
CA TYR A 309 -1.32 5.49 -6.20
C TYR A 309 0.06 5.42 -5.58
N GLY A 310 0.88 6.44 -5.90
CA GLY A 310 2.22 6.62 -5.34
C GLY A 310 2.50 8.06 -4.97
N SER A 311 3.11 8.33 -3.81
CA SER A 311 3.41 9.70 -3.38
C SER A 311 4.83 10.13 -3.74
N ASN A 312 4.99 11.38 -4.19
CA ASN A 312 6.26 12.04 -4.53
C ASN A 312 6.56 13.16 -3.52
N ARG A 313 7.71 13.06 -2.84
CA ARG A 313 8.23 14.07 -1.92
C ARG A 313 9.26 14.93 -2.65
N GLY A 314 9.02 16.22 -2.74
CA GLY A 314 9.78 17.17 -3.54
C GLY A 314 8.93 17.71 -4.70
N HIS A 315 8.40 16.85 -5.56
CA HIS A 315 7.34 17.21 -6.51
C HIS A 315 6.01 17.48 -5.80
N ASP A 316 5.83 16.86 -4.60
CA ASP A 316 4.67 17.04 -3.72
C ASP A 316 3.33 16.69 -4.40
N THR A 317 3.32 15.54 -5.08
CA THR A 317 2.16 15.03 -5.82
C THR A 317 1.81 13.60 -5.43
N ILE A 318 0.59 13.17 -5.78
CA ILE A 318 0.18 11.77 -5.82
C ILE A 318 0.09 11.35 -7.30
N ALA A 319 0.93 10.41 -7.70
CA ALA A 319 0.87 9.77 -9.01
C ALA A 319 -0.25 8.72 -9.02
N MET A 320 -1.00 8.65 -10.13
CA MET A 320 -2.18 7.82 -10.29
C MET A 320 -1.97 6.85 -11.46
N PHE A 321 -2.37 5.59 -11.27
CA PHE A 321 -2.21 4.55 -12.28
C PHE A 321 -3.47 3.69 -12.38
N ALA A 322 -3.85 3.34 -13.61
CA ALA A 322 -4.77 2.23 -13.87
C ALA A 322 -4.00 0.91 -13.87
N VAL A 323 -4.60 -0.12 -13.29
CA VAL A 323 -4.04 -1.47 -13.24
C VAL A 323 -4.73 -2.34 -14.28
N ASP A 324 -3.96 -2.98 -15.16
CA ASP A 324 -4.49 -4.02 -16.04
C ASP A 324 -4.74 -5.30 -15.21
N PRO A 325 -5.98 -5.74 -15.06
CA PRO A 325 -6.33 -6.86 -14.18
C PRO A 325 -5.76 -8.22 -14.66
N ALA A 326 -5.43 -8.34 -15.93
CA ALA A 326 -4.90 -9.58 -16.51
C ALA A 326 -3.37 -9.70 -16.35
N THR A 327 -2.67 -8.58 -16.48
CA THR A 327 -1.19 -8.57 -16.53
C THR A 327 -0.54 -7.89 -15.34
N GLY A 328 -1.30 -7.10 -14.56
CA GLY A 328 -0.76 -6.27 -13.48
C GLY A 328 0.03 -5.05 -13.95
N LYS A 329 0.08 -4.78 -15.25
CA LYS A 329 0.76 -3.60 -15.79
C LYS A 329 0.04 -2.32 -15.39
N LEU A 330 0.84 -1.30 -15.15
CA LEU A 330 0.38 0.04 -14.81
C LEU A 330 0.36 0.94 -16.04
N THR A 331 -0.71 1.73 -16.16
CA THR A 331 -0.82 2.84 -17.12
C THR A 331 -1.00 4.13 -16.34
N SER A 332 -0.14 5.12 -16.57
CA SER A 332 -0.24 6.41 -15.89
C SER A 332 -1.55 7.13 -16.24
N LEU A 333 -2.18 7.68 -15.21
CA LEU A 333 -3.34 8.57 -15.29
C LEU A 333 -2.95 10.02 -15.00
N GLY A 334 -1.64 10.28 -14.84
CA GLY A 334 -1.08 11.56 -14.44
C GLY A 334 -0.88 11.70 -12.94
N GLU A 335 -0.62 12.91 -12.48
CA GLU A 335 -0.38 13.26 -11.08
C GLU A 335 -1.32 14.40 -10.67
N VAL A 336 -1.62 14.46 -9.36
CA VAL A 336 -2.35 15.57 -8.75
C VAL A 336 -1.51 16.19 -7.63
N PRO A 337 -1.50 17.53 -7.44
CA PRO A 337 -0.88 18.15 -6.29
C PRO A 337 -1.45 17.55 -5.00
N SER A 338 -0.57 17.14 -4.09
CA SER A 338 -1.00 16.47 -2.84
C SER A 338 -1.67 17.40 -1.81
N GLY A 339 -1.61 18.71 -2.02
CA GLY A 339 -2.19 19.71 -1.12
C GLY A 339 -1.27 20.12 0.05
N GLY A 340 -0.04 19.65 0.08
CA GLY A 340 0.94 19.98 1.12
C GLY A 340 2.37 19.66 0.70
N LYS A 341 3.28 19.71 1.68
CA LYS A 341 4.71 19.46 1.48
C LYS A 341 5.13 18.13 2.07
N THR A 342 5.86 17.34 1.27
CA THR A 342 6.39 16.04 1.68
C THR A 342 5.25 15.06 2.03
N PRO A 343 4.41 14.62 1.06
CA PRO A 343 3.38 13.60 1.28
C PRO A 343 4.04 12.25 1.57
N ARG A 344 4.37 12.01 2.86
CA ARG A 344 5.14 10.85 3.28
C ARG A 344 4.31 9.57 3.34
N ASN A 345 3.03 9.70 3.62
CA ASN A 345 2.11 8.57 3.68
C ASN A 345 0.71 9.01 3.25
N PHE A 346 -0.04 8.09 2.71
CA PHE A 346 -1.48 8.23 2.50
C PHE A 346 -2.16 6.90 2.76
N ALA A 347 -3.46 6.93 2.97
CA ALA A 347 -4.28 5.73 3.06
C ALA A 347 -5.56 5.89 2.24
N ILE A 348 -6.04 4.77 1.71
CA ILE A 348 -7.34 4.66 1.04
C ILE A 348 -8.32 4.02 2.02
N ASP A 349 -9.51 4.59 2.15
CA ASP A 349 -10.53 4.05 3.04
C ASP A 349 -11.02 2.66 2.57
N PRO A 350 -11.59 1.83 3.46
CA PRO A 350 -12.03 0.48 3.09
C PRO A 350 -13.09 0.39 2.00
N THR A 351 -13.79 1.49 1.70
CA THR A 351 -14.77 1.54 0.61
C THR A 351 -14.14 1.86 -0.75
N GLY A 352 -12.89 2.38 -0.75
CA GLY A 352 -12.19 2.83 -1.94
C GLY A 352 -12.67 4.18 -2.47
N THR A 353 -13.38 4.96 -1.65
CA THR A 353 -13.96 6.25 -2.02
C THR A 353 -13.03 7.43 -1.70
N TRP A 354 -12.28 7.33 -0.61
CA TRP A 354 -11.47 8.43 -0.09
C TRP A 354 -10.00 8.07 0.03
N LEU A 355 -9.14 9.01 -0.37
CA LEU A 355 -7.71 8.96 -0.10
C LEU A 355 -7.37 10.10 0.85
N VAL A 356 -6.64 9.78 1.93
CA VAL A 356 -6.22 10.72 2.98
C VAL A 356 -4.70 10.80 2.97
N ALA A 357 -4.13 11.96 2.61
CA ALA A 357 -2.69 12.18 2.43
C ALA A 357 -2.09 13.04 3.54
N ALA A 358 -1.06 12.52 4.20
CA ALA A 358 -0.36 13.19 5.31
C ALA A 358 0.95 13.85 4.84
N HIS A 359 1.12 15.12 5.20
CA HIS A 359 2.24 15.97 4.76
C HIS A 359 3.16 16.31 5.93
N GLN A 360 4.31 15.65 5.96
CA GLN A 360 5.30 15.80 7.03
C GLN A 360 5.69 17.27 7.31
N ASN A 361 5.91 18.05 6.25
CA ASN A 361 6.54 19.37 6.36
C ASN A 361 5.55 20.55 6.30
N SER A 362 4.26 20.32 6.07
CA SER A 362 3.22 21.37 6.06
C SER A 362 2.16 21.20 7.14
N LYS A 363 2.30 20.19 8.03
CA LYS A 363 1.43 19.97 9.20
C LYS A 363 -0.05 19.77 8.85
N ASN A 364 -0.34 19.27 7.67
CA ASN A 364 -1.73 19.06 7.24
C ASN A 364 -1.94 17.67 6.65
N ILE A 365 -3.18 17.24 6.69
CA ILE A 365 -3.68 16.01 6.07
C ILE A 365 -4.80 16.46 5.13
N CYS A 366 -4.67 16.13 3.84
CA CYS A 366 -5.66 16.47 2.81
C CYS A 366 -6.50 15.26 2.44
N ILE A 367 -7.76 15.50 2.10
CA ILE A 367 -8.73 14.48 1.72
C ILE A 367 -9.04 14.62 0.22
N PHE A 368 -9.03 13.49 -0.48
CA PHE A 368 -9.36 13.39 -1.90
C PHE A 368 -10.49 12.39 -2.09
N HIS A 369 -11.42 12.72 -2.98
CA HIS A 369 -12.37 11.77 -3.53
C HIS A 369 -11.70 10.97 -4.64
N ILE A 370 -11.91 9.65 -4.68
CA ILE A 370 -11.48 8.75 -5.76
C ILE A 370 -12.67 8.58 -6.69
N ASP A 371 -12.57 9.04 -7.93
CA ASP A 371 -13.56 8.73 -8.96
C ASP A 371 -13.49 7.23 -9.30
N PRO A 372 -14.52 6.43 -9.00
CA PRO A 372 -14.48 4.99 -9.18
C PRO A 372 -14.45 4.55 -10.66
N ALA A 373 -14.81 5.44 -11.60
CA ALA A 373 -14.80 5.15 -13.02
C ALA A 373 -13.45 5.41 -13.68
N THR A 374 -12.70 6.39 -13.18
CA THR A 374 -11.46 6.86 -13.82
C THR A 374 -10.21 6.71 -12.93
N GLY A 375 -10.37 6.50 -11.62
CA GLY A 375 -9.29 6.48 -10.64
C GLY A 375 -8.64 7.84 -10.38
N LYS A 376 -9.20 8.92 -10.92
CA LYS A 376 -8.69 10.27 -10.69
C LYS A 376 -9.02 10.75 -9.28
N LEU A 377 -8.05 11.44 -8.69
CA LEU A 377 -8.21 12.07 -7.38
C LEU A 377 -8.74 13.49 -7.54
N GLU A 378 -9.80 13.80 -6.80
CA GLU A 378 -10.41 15.13 -6.73
C GLU A 378 -10.23 15.68 -5.31
N PRO A 379 -9.48 16.79 -5.11
CA PRO A 379 -9.33 17.36 -3.76
C PRO A 379 -10.68 17.88 -3.26
N THR A 380 -11.05 17.53 -2.04
CA THR A 380 -12.29 18.03 -1.42
C THR A 380 -12.19 19.48 -0.96
N GLY A 381 -10.97 19.94 -0.74
CA GLY A 381 -10.69 21.23 -0.09
C GLY A 381 -10.67 21.14 1.45
N ASP A 382 -11.16 20.05 2.02
CA ASP A 382 -11.09 19.79 3.45
C ASP A 382 -9.70 19.31 3.87
N GLN A 383 -9.27 19.73 5.05
CA GLN A 383 -8.00 19.32 5.62
C GLN A 383 -8.03 19.25 7.16
N VAL A 384 -7.12 18.48 7.71
CA VAL A 384 -6.92 18.31 9.14
C VAL A 384 -5.53 18.83 9.50
N GLU A 385 -5.40 19.62 10.56
CA GLU A 385 -4.10 20.08 11.04
C GLU A 385 -3.57 19.13 12.12
N VAL A 386 -2.45 18.47 11.83
CA VAL A 386 -1.69 17.64 12.78
C VAL A 386 -0.21 17.94 12.56
N ALA A 387 0.55 18.11 13.63
CA ALA A 387 1.97 18.38 13.53
C ALA A 387 2.75 17.13 13.08
N ASN A 388 3.61 17.28 12.06
CA ASN A 388 4.49 16.25 11.50
C ASN A 388 3.80 14.90 11.22
N PRO A 389 2.64 14.85 10.52
CA PRO A 389 1.92 13.61 10.26
C PRO A 389 2.67 12.81 9.19
N VAL A 390 2.95 11.54 9.46
CA VAL A 390 3.79 10.68 8.60
C VAL A 390 3.25 9.28 8.39
N CYS A 391 2.13 8.93 9.01
CA CYS A 391 1.41 7.67 8.81
C CYS A 391 -0.07 7.87 9.02
N VAL A 392 -0.89 7.29 8.17
CA VAL A 392 -2.36 7.31 8.25
C VAL A 392 -2.89 5.88 8.16
N LYS A 393 -3.78 5.48 9.07
CA LYS A 393 -4.44 4.17 9.05
C LYS A 393 -5.93 4.30 9.36
N PHE A 394 -6.75 3.75 8.49
CA PHE A 394 -8.19 3.62 8.73
C PHE A 394 -8.48 2.49 9.72
N TYR A 395 -9.21 2.81 10.75
CA TYR A 395 -9.60 1.85 11.79
C TYR A 395 -10.98 1.25 11.48
N THR A 396 -11.01 -0.06 11.33
CA THR A 396 -12.26 -0.81 11.22
C THR A 396 -12.46 -1.58 12.53
N PRO A 397 -13.46 -1.25 13.35
CA PRO A 397 -13.78 -2.02 14.53
C PRO A 397 -14.03 -3.49 14.19
N ALA A 398 -13.66 -4.41 15.06
CA ALA A 398 -14.08 -5.81 14.94
C ALA A 398 -15.62 -5.91 14.93
N LYS A 399 -16.13 -6.70 14.00
CA LYS A 399 -17.56 -7.02 13.92
C LYS A 399 -17.99 -7.93 15.07
#